data_4a5d20e23421a421f647591b74de228f
#
_entry.id   4a5d20e23421a421f647591b74de228f
#
_cell.length_a   1.000
_cell.length_b   1.000
_cell.length_c   1.000
_cell.angle_alpha   90.00
_cell.angle_beta   90.00
_cell.angle_gamma   90.00
#
_symmetry.space_group_name_H-M   'P 1'
#
loop_
_entity.id
_entity.type
_entity.pdbx_description
1 polymer ?
#
loop_
_entity_poly.entity_id
_entity_poly.type
_entity_poly.pdbx_seq_one_letter_code
_entity_poly.pdbx_strand_id
1 'polypeptide(L)'
;MGATIASLPPQSTPIAVQGNPYYYSGGVYYAPQGNGYAVVPPPKGAVIPSVPDSSTTVNGAGKSFAYSNGVFYEPAGQGYKIVQPPVGVLVTSIPEGAATVTVNGAKYFEFGGIWYRPFCSGSDVVYQTVPNPTG
;
A
#
# COMPACT_ATOMS: atom_id res chain seq x y z
N MET A 1 -12.73 -0.66 -6.52
CA MET A 1 -13.58 -1.84 -6.61
C MET A 1 -12.77 -3.07 -6.95
N GLY A 2 -12.79 -4.07 -6.13
CA GLY A 2 -12.01 -5.25 -6.34
C GLY A 2 -12.78 -6.38 -7.00
N ALA A 3 -12.06 -7.36 -7.51
CA ALA A 3 -12.65 -8.58 -8.01
C ALA A 3 -13.22 -9.38 -6.85
N THR A 4 -14.22 -10.21 -7.16
CA THR A 4 -14.77 -11.11 -6.15
C THR A 4 -14.36 -12.54 -6.47
N ILE A 5 -14.16 -13.35 -5.44
CA ILE A 5 -13.81 -14.76 -5.57
C ILE A 5 -14.69 -15.57 -4.64
N ALA A 6 -14.88 -16.85 -5.00
CA ALA A 6 -15.76 -17.72 -4.23
C ALA A 6 -15.08 -18.24 -2.97
N SER A 7 -13.76 -18.41 -3.00
CA SER A 7 -13.02 -18.92 -1.86
C SER A 7 -11.66 -18.26 -1.79
N LEU A 8 -11.08 -18.26 -0.59
CA LEU A 8 -9.77 -17.64 -0.36
C LEU A 8 -8.64 -18.51 -0.92
N PRO A 9 -7.50 -17.89 -1.28
CA PRO A 9 -6.31 -18.67 -1.60
C PRO A 9 -5.91 -19.58 -0.43
N PRO A 10 -5.24 -20.69 -0.72
CA PRO A 10 -4.99 -21.70 0.32
C PRO A 10 -4.17 -21.24 1.51
N GLN A 11 -3.31 -20.26 1.36
CA GLN A 11 -2.43 -19.85 2.44
C GLN A 11 -2.77 -18.45 2.95
N SER A 12 -4.02 -18.06 2.86
CA SER A 12 -4.43 -16.76 3.37
C SER A 12 -4.33 -16.72 4.89
N THR A 13 -4.00 -15.56 5.42
CA THR A 13 -3.87 -15.31 6.85
C THR A 13 -5.00 -14.41 7.30
N PRO A 14 -5.79 -14.82 8.31
CA PRO A 14 -6.84 -13.94 8.82
C PRO A 14 -6.24 -12.80 9.64
N ILE A 15 -6.79 -11.61 9.46
CA ILE A 15 -6.43 -10.44 10.24
C ILE A 15 -7.72 -9.71 10.61
N ALA A 16 -7.69 -9.01 11.75
CA ALA A 16 -8.84 -8.23 12.20
C ALA A 16 -8.46 -6.77 12.29
N VAL A 17 -9.32 -5.90 11.77
CA VAL A 17 -9.11 -4.46 11.84
C VAL A 17 -10.38 -3.85 12.40
N GLN A 18 -10.28 -3.28 13.59
CA GLN A 18 -11.42 -2.66 14.25
C GLN A 18 -12.63 -3.60 14.35
N GLY A 19 -12.34 -4.89 14.61
CA GLY A 19 -13.37 -5.89 14.74
C GLY A 19 -13.87 -6.50 13.45
N ASN A 20 -13.39 -6.04 12.32
CA ASN A 20 -13.79 -6.56 11.01
C ASN A 20 -12.78 -7.57 10.50
N PRO A 21 -13.24 -8.70 9.98
CA PRO A 21 -12.30 -9.70 9.46
C PRO A 21 -11.80 -9.36 8.06
N TYR A 22 -10.52 -9.59 7.85
CA TYR A 22 -9.88 -9.50 6.54
C TYR A 22 -8.96 -10.69 6.39
N TYR A 23 -8.59 -11.00 5.15
CA TYR A 23 -7.68 -12.10 4.87
C TYR A 23 -6.58 -11.60 3.95
N TYR A 24 -5.39 -12.04 4.20
CA TYR A 24 -4.20 -11.56 3.51
C TYR A 24 -3.48 -12.73 2.84
N SER A 25 -3.11 -12.58 1.58
CA SER A 25 -2.36 -13.60 0.86
C SER A 25 -1.52 -12.92 -0.22
N GLY A 26 -0.20 -13.07 -0.11
CA GLY A 26 0.73 -12.61 -1.15
C GLY A 26 0.62 -11.13 -1.49
N GLY A 27 0.32 -10.29 -0.51
CA GLY A 27 0.18 -8.85 -0.74
C GLY A 27 -1.22 -8.41 -1.12
N VAL A 28 -2.16 -9.35 -1.22
CA VAL A 28 -3.55 -9.04 -1.59
C VAL A 28 -4.44 -9.19 -0.37
N TYR A 29 -5.37 -8.27 -0.20
CA TYR A 29 -6.27 -8.24 0.95
C TYR A 29 -7.68 -8.53 0.49
N TYR A 30 -8.38 -9.36 1.27
CA TYR A 30 -9.74 -9.81 0.95
C TYR A 30 -10.67 -9.54 2.11
N ALA A 31 -11.91 -9.20 1.81
CA ALA A 31 -12.96 -9.03 2.81
C ALA A 31 -14.14 -9.91 2.44
N PRO A 32 -14.85 -10.48 3.41
CA PRO A 32 -16.06 -11.25 3.10
C PRO A 32 -17.09 -10.38 2.41
N GLN A 33 -17.72 -10.94 1.37
CA GLN A 33 -18.77 -10.22 0.66
C GLN A 33 -19.75 -11.23 0.11
N GLY A 34 -20.99 -11.18 0.58
CA GLY A 34 -21.99 -12.14 0.17
C GLY A 34 -21.54 -13.56 0.50
N ASN A 35 -21.55 -14.42 -0.50
CA ASN A 35 -21.12 -15.81 -0.34
C ASN A 35 -19.65 -16.02 -0.68
N GLY A 36 -18.91 -14.96 -0.94
CA GLY A 36 -17.51 -15.06 -1.32
C GLY A 36 -16.68 -13.97 -0.67
N TYR A 37 -15.65 -13.54 -1.37
CA TYR A 37 -14.70 -12.55 -0.85
C TYR A 37 -14.41 -11.54 -1.95
N ALA A 38 -14.15 -10.30 -1.54
CA ALA A 38 -13.78 -9.25 -2.46
C ALA A 38 -12.35 -8.81 -2.21
N VAL A 39 -11.60 -8.52 -3.27
CA VAL A 39 -10.28 -7.90 -3.14
C VAL A 39 -10.50 -6.45 -2.72
N VAL A 40 -9.84 -6.06 -1.64
CA VAL A 40 -10.01 -4.72 -1.08
C VAL A 40 -8.66 -4.04 -0.95
N PRO A 41 -8.64 -2.70 -0.85
CA PRO A 41 -7.40 -1.99 -0.56
C PRO A 41 -6.87 -2.41 0.81
N PRO A 42 -5.56 -2.30 1.04
CA PRO A 42 -5.00 -2.61 2.35
C PRO A 42 -5.68 -1.77 3.43
N PRO A 43 -6.24 -2.39 4.46
CA PRO A 43 -6.89 -1.62 5.52
C PRO A 43 -5.84 -0.97 6.42
N LYS A 44 -5.95 0.33 6.61
CA LYS A 44 -5.02 1.04 7.48
C LYS A 44 -5.20 0.57 8.92
N GLY A 45 -4.08 0.42 9.60
CA GLY A 45 -4.10 -0.06 10.97
C GLY A 45 -4.08 -1.57 11.11
N ALA A 46 -4.18 -2.30 10.02
CA ALA A 46 -4.07 -3.76 10.09
C ALA A 46 -2.66 -4.18 10.49
N VAL A 47 -2.57 -5.23 11.30
CA VAL A 47 -1.28 -5.78 11.70
C VAL A 47 -1.17 -7.17 11.10
N ILE A 48 -0.08 -7.40 10.37
CA ILE A 48 0.17 -8.68 9.73
C ILE A 48 1.47 -9.28 10.28
N PRO A 49 1.60 -10.61 10.26
CA PRO A 49 2.80 -11.24 10.85
C PRO A 49 4.08 -10.99 10.07
N SER A 50 3.99 -10.79 8.78
CA SER A 50 5.19 -10.56 7.96
C SER A 50 4.81 -9.78 6.72
N VAL A 51 5.81 -9.09 6.15
CA VAL A 51 5.59 -8.34 4.90
C VAL A 51 5.86 -9.26 3.71
N PRO A 52 5.36 -8.90 2.52
CA PRO A 52 5.66 -9.69 1.32
C PRO A 52 7.15 -9.77 1.05
N ASP A 53 7.59 -10.88 0.45
CA ASP A 53 9.00 -11.06 0.11
C ASP A 53 9.51 -9.99 -0.85
N SER A 54 8.63 -9.40 -1.64
CA SER A 54 9.00 -8.35 -2.58
C SER A 54 9.17 -6.99 -1.92
N SER A 55 8.96 -6.88 -0.61
CA SER A 55 9.06 -5.58 0.05
C SER A 55 10.50 -5.09 0.07
N THR A 56 10.65 -3.76 0.03
CA THR A 56 11.94 -3.10 0.14
C THR A 56 11.87 -2.11 1.29
N THR A 57 13.04 -1.77 1.83
CA THR A 57 13.10 -0.79 2.92
C THR A 57 13.20 0.60 2.34
N VAL A 58 12.33 1.50 2.80
CA VAL A 58 12.34 2.90 2.42
C VAL A 58 12.38 3.75 3.68
N ASN A 59 12.89 4.97 3.56
CA ASN A 59 13.07 5.85 4.71
C ASN A 59 12.43 7.19 4.46
N GLY A 60 11.92 7.79 5.54
CA GLY A 60 11.37 9.13 5.48
C GLY A 60 11.03 9.61 6.88
N ALA A 61 11.16 10.92 7.12
CA ALA A 61 10.82 11.54 8.40
C ALA A 61 11.51 10.85 9.59
N GLY A 62 12.74 10.34 9.38
CA GLY A 62 13.49 9.68 10.45
C GLY A 62 13.05 8.28 10.78
N LYS A 63 12.21 7.68 9.95
CA LYS A 63 11.70 6.33 10.17
C LYS A 63 11.97 5.44 8.96
N SER A 64 11.97 4.14 9.20
CA SER A 64 12.10 3.14 8.15
C SER A 64 10.78 2.41 7.99
N PHE A 65 10.43 2.13 6.74
CA PHE A 65 9.22 1.40 6.40
C PHE A 65 9.56 0.27 5.44
N ALA A 66 8.76 -0.79 5.48
CA ALA A 66 8.79 -1.78 4.41
C ALA A 66 7.75 -1.33 3.38
N TYR A 67 8.12 -1.40 2.12
CA TYR A 67 7.25 -0.94 1.04
C TYR A 67 7.09 -2.06 0.02
N SER A 68 5.88 -2.33 -0.37
CA SER A 68 5.59 -3.32 -1.40
C SER A 68 4.32 -2.91 -2.14
N ASN A 69 4.46 -2.67 -3.43
CA ASN A 69 3.33 -2.47 -4.34
C ASN A 69 2.32 -1.44 -3.83
N GLY A 70 2.82 -0.31 -3.35
CA GLY A 70 1.96 0.79 -2.90
C GLY A 70 1.55 0.74 -1.45
N VAL A 71 2.01 -0.26 -0.70
CA VAL A 71 1.64 -0.42 0.70
C VAL A 71 2.86 -0.19 1.57
N PHE A 72 2.70 0.62 2.62
CA PHE A 72 3.76 0.91 3.57
C PHE A 72 3.49 0.21 4.88
N TYR A 73 4.50 -0.45 5.41
CA TYR A 73 4.40 -1.22 6.63
C TYR A 73 5.40 -0.70 7.65
N GLU A 74 4.99 -0.64 8.89
CA GLU A 74 5.85 -0.20 9.99
C GLU A 74 5.95 -1.31 11.01
N PRO A 75 7.15 -1.62 11.55
CA PRO A 75 7.25 -2.64 12.59
C PRO A 75 6.36 -2.30 13.78
N ALA A 76 5.62 -3.29 14.27
CA ALA A 76 4.70 -3.10 15.38
C ALA A 76 4.64 -4.40 16.18
N GLY A 77 5.22 -4.41 17.37
CA GLY A 77 5.26 -5.60 18.19
C GLY A 77 6.00 -6.72 17.45
N GLN A 78 5.34 -7.84 17.26
CA GLN A 78 5.93 -9.00 16.59
C GLN A 78 5.56 -9.07 15.11
N GLY A 79 4.96 -8.03 14.58
CA GLY A 79 4.56 -8.02 13.18
C GLY A 79 4.75 -6.66 12.57
N TYR A 80 3.94 -6.36 11.57
CA TYR A 80 4.00 -5.10 10.85
C TYR A 80 2.61 -4.51 10.74
N LYS A 81 2.54 -3.19 10.85
CA LYS A 81 1.28 -2.46 10.76
C LYS A 81 1.22 -1.72 9.45
N ILE A 82 0.09 -1.79 8.77
CA ILE A 82 -0.13 -1.04 7.54
C ILE A 82 -0.38 0.41 7.92
N VAL A 83 0.45 1.31 7.39
CA VAL A 83 0.40 2.72 7.77
C VAL A 83 0.40 3.58 6.52
N GLN A 84 -0.01 4.83 6.69
CA GLN A 84 0.13 5.83 5.66
C GLN A 84 1.49 6.49 5.83
N PRO A 85 2.30 6.59 4.77
CA PRO A 85 3.66 7.15 4.92
C PRO A 85 3.59 8.64 5.15
N PRO A 86 4.62 9.20 5.82
CA PRO A 86 4.75 10.65 5.88
C PRO A 86 5.12 11.20 4.50
N VAL A 87 5.00 12.51 4.35
CA VAL A 87 5.42 13.20 3.14
C VAL A 87 6.94 13.16 3.05
N GLY A 88 7.47 12.94 1.84
CA GLY A 88 8.90 12.99 1.61
C GLY A 88 9.58 11.63 1.48
N VAL A 89 8.83 10.54 1.55
CA VAL A 89 9.42 9.20 1.40
C VAL A 89 9.67 8.93 -0.09
N LEU A 90 10.85 8.41 -0.40
CA LEU A 90 11.21 8.08 -1.79
C LEU A 90 11.07 6.59 -2.01
N VAL A 91 10.41 6.23 -3.11
CA VAL A 91 10.29 4.84 -3.55
C VAL A 91 10.75 4.74 -4.99
N THR A 92 11.21 3.57 -5.38
CA THR A 92 11.75 3.38 -6.74
C THR A 92 10.70 2.91 -7.73
N SER A 93 9.53 2.52 -7.27
CA SER A 93 8.46 2.08 -8.16
C SER A 93 7.11 2.30 -7.48
N ILE A 94 6.07 2.42 -8.29
CA ILE A 94 4.71 2.52 -7.80
C ILE A 94 3.87 1.43 -8.48
N PRO A 95 2.70 1.08 -7.93
CA PRO A 95 1.87 0.03 -8.54
C PRO A 95 1.43 0.41 -9.95
N GLU A 96 1.26 -0.59 -10.80
CA GLU A 96 0.77 -0.35 -12.16
C GLU A 96 -0.64 0.21 -12.17
N GLY A 97 -1.41 -0.07 -11.14
CA GLY A 97 -2.77 0.45 -11.04
C GLY A 97 -2.87 1.86 -10.52
N ALA A 98 -1.75 2.54 -10.26
CA ALA A 98 -1.79 3.91 -9.79
C ALA A 98 -2.40 4.82 -10.85
N ALA A 99 -3.24 5.76 -10.41
CA ALA A 99 -3.88 6.70 -11.30
C ALA A 99 -2.93 7.85 -11.61
N THR A 100 -2.91 8.27 -12.88
CA THR A 100 -2.13 9.45 -13.27
C THR A 100 -3.04 10.68 -13.20
N VAL A 101 -2.61 11.69 -12.45
CA VAL A 101 -3.40 12.91 -12.26
C VAL A 101 -2.52 14.10 -12.57
N THR A 102 -3.03 15.04 -13.36
CA THR A 102 -2.31 16.27 -13.67
C THR A 102 -3.00 17.44 -12.96
N VAL A 103 -2.21 18.17 -12.16
CA VAL A 103 -2.72 19.33 -11.42
C VAL A 103 -1.82 20.52 -11.75
N ASN A 104 -2.39 21.57 -12.30
CA ASN A 104 -1.65 22.79 -12.65
C ASN A 104 -0.43 22.50 -13.53
N GLY A 105 -0.56 21.53 -14.44
CA GLY A 105 0.51 21.18 -15.36
C GLY A 105 1.53 20.21 -14.80
N ALA A 106 1.44 19.83 -13.53
CA ALA A 106 2.36 18.87 -12.93
C ALA A 106 1.70 17.49 -12.85
N LYS A 107 2.49 16.46 -13.13
CA LYS A 107 2.00 15.09 -13.13
C LYS A 107 2.19 14.48 -11.75
N TYR A 108 1.17 13.80 -11.26
CA TYR A 108 1.18 13.06 -10.00
C TYR A 108 0.60 11.68 -10.22
N PHE A 109 0.94 10.78 -9.32
CA PHE A 109 0.35 9.43 -9.29
C PHE A 109 -0.32 9.23 -7.95
N GLU A 110 -1.46 8.56 -7.96
CA GLU A 110 -2.20 8.31 -6.73
C GLU A 110 -2.54 6.83 -6.63
N PHE A 111 -2.35 6.27 -5.44
CA PHE A 111 -2.71 4.89 -5.17
C PHE A 111 -3.06 4.76 -3.69
N GLY A 112 -4.30 4.30 -3.42
CA GLY A 112 -4.73 4.08 -2.04
C GLY A 112 -4.73 5.32 -1.16
N GLY A 113 -4.94 6.49 -1.75
CA GLY A 113 -4.93 7.74 -1.01
C GLY A 113 -3.55 8.35 -0.83
N ILE A 114 -2.52 7.70 -1.36
CA ILE A 114 -1.15 8.18 -1.28
C ILE A 114 -0.78 8.82 -2.61
N TRP A 115 -0.24 10.04 -2.57
CA TRP A 115 0.13 10.79 -3.76
C TRP A 115 1.64 10.78 -3.92
N TYR A 116 2.08 10.60 -5.16
CA TYR A 116 3.49 10.53 -5.50
C TYR A 116 3.80 11.53 -6.60
N ARG A 117 4.99 12.10 -6.53
CA ARG A 117 5.50 12.98 -7.57
C ARG A 117 6.76 12.35 -8.15
N PRO A 118 6.86 12.20 -9.48
CA PRO A 118 8.06 11.61 -10.07
C PRO A 118 9.21 12.61 -10.09
N PHE A 119 10.42 12.11 -9.84
CA PHE A 119 11.66 12.86 -9.97
C PHE A 119 12.67 12.05 -10.74
N CYS A 120 13.48 12.72 -11.53
CA CYS A 120 14.59 12.07 -12.20
C CYS A 120 15.82 12.09 -11.30
N SER A 121 16.45 10.92 -11.13
CA SER A 121 17.67 10.77 -10.37
C SER A 121 18.69 10.13 -11.30
N GLY A 122 19.47 10.95 -12.01
CA GLY A 122 20.33 10.45 -13.06
C GLY A 122 19.50 9.90 -14.21
N SER A 123 19.70 8.64 -14.55
CA SER A 123 18.91 7.97 -15.59
C SER A 123 17.69 7.26 -15.03
N ASP A 124 17.48 7.30 -13.72
CA ASP A 124 16.38 6.61 -13.06
C ASP A 124 15.29 7.60 -12.67
N VAL A 125 14.08 7.06 -12.52
CA VAL A 125 12.96 7.83 -11.99
C VAL A 125 12.62 7.28 -10.61
N VAL A 126 12.51 8.18 -9.64
CA VAL A 126 12.05 7.83 -8.30
C VAL A 126 10.78 8.61 -8.02
N TYR A 127 10.02 8.18 -7.03
CA TYR A 127 8.74 8.78 -6.69
C TYR A 127 8.78 9.22 -5.25
N GLN A 128 8.29 10.42 -4.98
CA GLN A 128 8.27 10.97 -3.63
C GLN A 128 6.84 11.13 -3.17
N THR A 129 6.55 10.69 -1.94
CA THR A 129 5.23 10.93 -1.37
C THR A 129 5.05 12.42 -1.12
N VAL A 130 3.89 12.93 -1.51
CA VAL A 130 3.57 14.35 -1.39
C VAL A 130 2.16 14.49 -0.85
N PRO A 131 1.80 15.69 -0.35
CA PRO A 131 0.41 15.93 0.05
C PRO A 131 -0.51 15.88 -1.17
N ASN A 132 -1.79 15.66 -0.93
CA ASN A 132 -2.77 15.67 -2.00
C ASN A 132 -2.74 17.04 -2.69
N PRO A 133 -2.36 17.10 -3.98
CA PRO A 133 -2.24 18.39 -4.67
C PRO A 133 -3.57 19.03 -4.98
N THR A 134 -4.66 18.32 -4.82
CA THR A 134 -6.00 18.89 -5.09
C THR A 134 -6.66 19.43 -3.83
N GLY A 135 -6.01 19.36 -2.71
CA GLY A 135 -6.54 19.86 -1.46
C GLY A 135 -6.49 18.85 -0.38
#